data_530a6443afcce8828bf2f5b15eb2834f
#
_entry.id   530a6443afcce8828bf2f5b15eb2834f
#
_cell.length_a   1.000
_cell.length_b   1.000
_cell.length_c   1.000
_cell.angle_alpha   90.00
_cell.angle_beta   90.00
_cell.angle_gamma   90.00
#
_symmetry.space_group_name_H-M   'P 1'
#
loop_
_entity.id
_entity.type
_entity.pdbx_description
1 polymer ?
#
loop_
_entity_poly.entity_id
_entity_poly.type
_entity_poly.pdbx_seq_one_letter_code
_entity_poly.pdbx_strand_id
1 'polypeptide(L)'
;MNKQILKLKNQKKSDSVKIIALVGLAGSGKSTATNYLKQKGYPSVYFGGVVMKALKDENLEITPTNEKMMRTKLREDFGKDIIVNKIVEQIQNLIKSGQKRIIADGLYTWTEYKILKKHFPTELKVIALVPPKNLRHKRISSRPERAMTLAEINDRDLNEIEVLEKGGPIAIADYFIVNKSSNLRTRLKIDKILKEINF
;
A
#
# COMPACT_ATOMS: atom_id res chain seq x y z
N MET A 1 14.44 -34.76 -16.29
CA MET A 1 14.71 -33.64 -15.37
C MET A 1 14.47 -34.12 -13.95
N ASN A 2 15.49 -34.14 -13.09
CA ASN A 2 15.53 -34.90 -11.84
C ASN A 2 14.53 -34.31 -10.78
N LYS A 3 13.69 -35.19 -10.18
CA LYS A 3 12.69 -34.80 -9.13
C LYS A 3 13.32 -34.00 -7.96
N GLN A 4 14.60 -34.25 -7.68
CA GLN A 4 15.38 -33.54 -6.66
C GLN A 4 15.68 -32.08 -7.05
N ILE A 5 15.98 -31.82 -8.33
CA ILE A 5 16.19 -30.44 -8.86
C ILE A 5 14.88 -29.65 -8.84
N LEU A 6 13.75 -30.33 -9.13
CA LEU A 6 12.43 -29.70 -9.05
C LEU A 6 12.05 -29.37 -7.59
N LYS A 7 12.34 -30.25 -6.63
CA LYS A 7 12.14 -30.00 -5.19
C LYS A 7 12.99 -28.81 -4.69
N LEU A 8 14.27 -28.77 -5.06
CA LEU A 8 15.17 -27.66 -4.70
C LEU A 8 14.76 -26.32 -5.33
N LYS A 9 14.29 -26.33 -6.59
CA LYS A 9 13.74 -25.12 -7.24
C LYS A 9 12.45 -24.66 -6.59
N ASN A 10 11.58 -25.57 -6.18
CA ASN A 10 10.32 -25.25 -5.49
C ASN A 10 10.59 -24.78 -4.05
N GLN A 11 11.54 -25.35 -3.34
CA GLN A 11 11.97 -24.87 -2.01
C GLN A 11 12.60 -23.47 -2.07
N LYS A 12 13.52 -23.20 -3.02
CA LYS A 12 14.07 -21.84 -3.25
C LYS A 12 13.00 -20.82 -3.61
N LYS A 13 11.93 -21.22 -4.32
CA LYS A 13 10.84 -20.35 -4.73
C LYS A 13 9.89 -20.02 -3.57
N SER A 14 9.74 -20.91 -2.59
CA SER A 14 8.95 -20.69 -1.36
C SER A 14 9.69 -19.81 -0.35
N ASP A 15 11.00 -19.71 -0.46
CA ASP A 15 11.89 -19.06 0.51
C ASP A 15 12.21 -17.59 0.15
N SER A 16 11.84 -17.14 -1.05
CA SER A 16 12.09 -15.77 -1.50
C SER A 16 11.18 -14.77 -0.78
N VAL A 17 11.74 -13.63 -0.39
CA VAL A 17 10.96 -12.50 0.17
C VAL A 17 9.98 -11.99 -0.87
N LYS A 18 8.78 -11.60 -0.41
CA LYS A 18 7.74 -10.97 -1.23
C LYS A 18 7.08 -9.85 -0.46
N ILE A 19 6.88 -8.74 -1.15
CA ILE A 19 6.29 -7.52 -0.60
C ILE A 19 5.09 -7.18 -1.47
N ILE A 20 3.93 -7.00 -0.86
CA ILE A 20 2.72 -6.54 -1.57
C ILE A 20 2.43 -5.10 -1.17
N ALA A 21 2.35 -4.21 -2.17
CA ALA A 21 1.80 -2.88 -2.01
C ALA A 21 0.39 -2.81 -2.62
N LEU A 22 -0.56 -2.24 -1.86
CA LEU A 22 -1.93 -2.00 -2.33
C LEU A 22 -2.08 -0.55 -2.75
N VAL A 23 -2.47 -0.31 -4.00
CA VAL A 23 -2.66 1.03 -4.56
C VAL A 23 -4.09 1.25 -5.05
N GLY A 24 -4.47 2.51 -5.27
CA GLY A 24 -5.80 2.91 -5.75
C GLY A 24 -6.23 4.23 -5.15
N LEU A 25 -7.16 4.93 -5.79
CA LEU A 25 -7.71 6.21 -5.32
C LEU A 25 -8.58 6.05 -4.07
N ALA A 26 -8.96 7.16 -3.46
CA ALA A 26 -9.90 7.17 -2.34
C ALA A 26 -11.19 6.38 -2.68
N GLY A 27 -11.72 5.65 -1.72
CA GLY A 27 -12.92 4.81 -1.92
C GLY A 27 -12.70 3.51 -2.71
N SER A 28 -11.46 3.19 -3.13
CA SER A 28 -11.18 1.95 -3.89
C SER A 28 -11.27 0.67 -3.07
N GLY A 29 -11.25 0.75 -1.72
CA GLY A 29 -11.30 -0.40 -0.84
C GLY A 29 -9.95 -0.91 -0.36
N LYS A 30 -8.87 -0.12 -0.50
CA LYS A 30 -7.52 -0.48 0.00
C LYS A 30 -7.52 -0.87 1.46
N SER A 31 -8.08 -0.05 2.35
CA SER A 31 -8.09 -0.33 3.79
C SER A 31 -8.76 -1.67 4.13
N THR A 32 -9.85 -2.01 3.45
CA THR A 32 -10.52 -3.31 3.61
C THR A 32 -9.61 -4.45 3.16
N ALA A 33 -8.90 -4.29 2.05
CA ALA A 33 -7.96 -5.28 1.54
C ALA A 33 -6.72 -5.42 2.45
N THR A 34 -6.16 -4.31 2.92
CA THR A 34 -5.03 -4.32 3.87
C THR A 34 -5.41 -5.01 5.18
N ASN A 35 -6.57 -4.65 5.74
CA ASN A 35 -7.06 -5.27 6.98
C ASN A 35 -7.25 -6.78 6.80
N TYR A 36 -7.77 -7.22 5.66
CA TYR A 36 -7.88 -8.64 5.34
C TYR A 36 -6.51 -9.34 5.35
N LEU A 37 -5.50 -8.75 4.72
CA LEU A 37 -4.14 -9.31 4.71
C LEU A 37 -3.51 -9.32 6.11
N LYS A 38 -3.72 -8.28 6.91
CA LYS A 38 -3.28 -8.23 8.32
C LYS A 38 -3.94 -9.32 9.16
N GLN A 39 -5.23 -9.59 8.96
CA GLN A 39 -5.96 -10.67 9.64
C GLN A 39 -5.42 -12.06 9.28
N LYS A 40 -4.77 -12.23 8.13
CA LYS A 40 -4.07 -13.48 7.75
C LYS A 40 -2.70 -13.62 8.44
N GLY A 41 -2.30 -12.66 9.28
CA GLY A 41 -1.04 -12.69 10.03
C GLY A 41 0.16 -12.10 9.29
N TYR A 42 -0.02 -11.47 8.13
CA TYR A 42 1.10 -10.85 7.43
C TYR A 42 1.53 -9.54 8.10
N PRO A 43 2.82 -9.39 8.46
CA PRO A 43 3.35 -8.14 8.98
C PRO A 43 3.22 -7.02 7.95
N SER A 44 3.00 -5.81 8.43
CA SER A 44 2.83 -4.65 7.56
C SER A 44 3.65 -3.46 8.03
N VAL A 45 4.19 -2.70 7.07
CA VAL A 45 4.72 -1.36 7.27
C VAL A 45 3.69 -0.35 6.77
N TYR A 46 3.55 0.78 7.47
CA TYR A 46 2.53 1.78 7.14
C TYR A 46 3.17 3.15 6.92
N PHE A 47 3.02 3.70 5.72
CA PHE A 47 3.61 5.01 5.36
C PHE A 47 3.11 6.14 6.28
N GLY A 48 1.81 6.19 6.55
CA GLY A 48 1.25 7.14 7.51
C GLY A 48 1.78 6.94 8.93
N GLY A 49 2.20 5.74 9.29
CA GLY A 49 2.78 5.42 10.59
C GLY A 49 4.08 6.15 10.88
N VAL A 50 4.87 6.48 9.85
CA VAL A 50 6.09 7.30 9.99
C VAL A 50 5.73 8.69 10.49
N VAL A 51 4.70 9.30 9.91
CA VAL A 51 4.19 10.63 10.30
C VAL A 51 3.56 10.59 11.69
N MET A 52 2.73 9.57 11.96
CA MET A 52 2.10 9.38 13.27
C MET A 52 3.12 9.18 14.39
N LYS A 53 4.21 8.45 14.10
CA LYS A 53 5.30 8.28 15.06
C LYS A 53 5.98 9.61 15.35
N ALA A 54 6.32 10.38 14.33
CA ALA A 54 6.93 11.71 14.51
C ALA A 54 6.03 12.67 15.32
N LEU A 55 4.70 12.65 15.08
CA LEU A 55 3.75 13.41 15.89
C LEU A 55 3.78 13.00 17.35
N LYS A 56 3.80 11.70 17.63
CA LYS A 56 3.89 11.18 19.00
C LYS A 56 5.21 11.55 19.68
N ASP A 57 6.31 11.46 18.96
CA ASP A 57 7.64 11.81 19.46
C ASP A 57 7.72 13.31 19.85
N GLU A 58 6.93 14.17 19.19
CA GLU A 58 6.78 15.60 19.52
C GLU A 58 5.57 15.91 20.45
N ASN A 59 4.90 14.90 20.99
CA ASN A 59 3.71 15.03 21.86
C ASN A 59 2.55 15.80 21.20
N LEU A 60 2.42 15.68 19.87
CA LEU A 60 1.35 16.32 19.11
C LEU A 60 0.18 15.37 18.87
N GLU A 61 -1.04 15.92 18.90
CA GLU A 61 -2.26 15.16 18.61
C GLU A 61 -2.32 14.70 17.16
N ILE A 62 -2.82 13.48 16.92
CA ILE A 62 -2.97 12.91 15.58
C ILE A 62 -4.26 13.48 14.94
N THR A 63 -4.14 14.63 14.30
CA THR A 63 -5.19 15.29 13.50
C THR A 63 -4.77 15.38 12.03
N PRO A 64 -5.71 15.52 11.09
CA PRO A 64 -5.37 15.72 9.67
C PRO A 64 -4.45 16.93 9.43
N THR A 65 -4.64 18.00 10.20
CA THR A 65 -3.83 19.23 10.14
C THR A 65 -2.41 18.95 10.60
N ASN A 66 -2.24 18.32 11.76
CA ASN A 66 -0.93 17.98 12.31
C ASN A 66 -0.21 16.95 11.43
N GLU A 67 -0.93 15.95 10.88
CA GLU A 67 -0.35 15.00 9.93
C GLU A 67 0.18 15.70 8.67
N LYS A 68 -0.54 16.70 8.14
CA LYS A 68 -0.09 17.48 6.98
C LYS A 68 1.16 18.30 7.33
N MET A 69 1.12 19.05 8.43
CA MET A 69 2.24 19.84 8.94
C MET A 69 3.49 18.97 9.16
N MET A 70 3.35 17.87 9.89
CA MET A 70 4.46 16.97 10.19
C MET A 70 5.07 16.34 8.93
N ARG A 71 4.23 15.98 7.95
CA ARG A 71 4.70 15.45 6.66
C ARG A 71 5.52 16.48 5.90
N THR A 72 5.14 17.74 5.95
CA THR A 72 5.90 18.86 5.35
C THR A 72 7.21 19.03 6.09
N LYS A 73 7.18 19.18 7.41
CA LYS A 73 8.36 19.32 8.27
C LYS A 73 9.39 18.21 8.05
N LEU A 74 8.95 16.95 8.09
CA LEU A 74 9.86 15.81 7.84
C LEU A 74 10.56 15.89 6.47
N ARG A 75 9.86 16.38 5.45
CA ARG A 75 10.45 16.52 4.11
C ARG A 75 11.39 17.71 3.99
N GLU A 76 11.13 18.79 4.68
CA GLU A 76 11.99 19.97 4.77
C GLU A 76 13.27 19.65 5.53
N ASP A 77 13.15 19.00 6.70
CA ASP A 77 14.28 18.71 7.58
C ASP A 77 15.18 17.58 7.05
N PHE A 78 14.60 16.55 6.42
CA PHE A 78 15.30 15.29 6.08
C PHE A 78 15.23 14.91 4.59
N GLY A 79 14.64 15.77 3.75
CA GLY A 79 14.50 15.55 2.32
C GLY A 79 13.19 14.87 1.90
N LYS A 80 12.83 15.04 0.63
CA LYS A 80 11.53 14.63 0.06
C LYS A 80 11.25 13.13 0.23
N ASP A 81 12.28 12.31 0.31
CA ASP A 81 12.18 10.84 0.30
C ASP A 81 12.23 10.22 1.71
N ILE A 82 12.28 11.04 2.78
CA ILE A 82 12.44 10.58 4.16
C ILE A 82 11.41 9.51 4.55
N ILE A 83 10.15 9.70 4.18
CA ILE A 83 9.07 8.77 4.57
C ILE A 83 9.30 7.41 3.92
N VAL A 84 9.55 7.37 2.61
CA VAL A 84 9.77 6.10 1.91
C VAL A 84 11.08 5.44 2.33
N ASN A 85 12.14 6.20 2.64
CA ASN A 85 13.39 5.66 3.15
C ASN A 85 13.19 4.98 4.52
N LYS A 86 12.36 5.56 5.40
CA LYS A 86 11.95 4.92 6.67
C LYS A 86 11.14 3.65 6.44
N ILE A 87 10.32 3.59 5.42
CA ILE A 87 9.59 2.38 5.03
C ILE A 87 10.54 1.30 4.51
N VAL A 88 11.51 1.66 3.67
CA VAL A 88 12.56 0.72 3.21
C VAL A 88 13.31 0.13 4.40
N GLU A 89 13.73 0.96 5.35
CA GLU A 89 14.39 0.53 6.58
C GLU A 89 13.52 -0.46 7.40
N GLN A 90 12.24 -0.15 7.60
CA GLN A 90 11.30 -1.04 8.28
C GLN A 90 11.13 -2.38 7.57
N ILE A 91 11.01 -2.38 6.24
CA ILE A 91 10.91 -3.62 5.45
C ILE A 91 12.20 -4.44 5.61
N GLN A 92 13.38 -3.82 5.51
CA GLN A 92 14.67 -4.50 5.67
C GLN A 92 14.81 -5.10 7.08
N ASN A 93 14.34 -4.42 8.12
CA ASN A 93 14.34 -4.93 9.49
C ASN A 93 13.42 -6.14 9.65
N LEU A 94 12.23 -6.13 9.03
CA LEU A 94 11.36 -7.29 8.98
C LEU A 94 12.01 -8.47 8.26
N ILE A 95 12.69 -8.23 7.14
CA ILE A 95 13.42 -9.26 6.42
C ILE A 95 14.54 -9.85 7.27
N LYS A 96 15.33 -9.01 7.94
CA LYS A 96 16.41 -9.44 8.85
C LYS A 96 15.87 -10.26 10.03
N SER A 97 14.66 -9.98 10.51
CA SER A 97 13.98 -10.77 11.55
C SER A 97 13.33 -12.06 11.03
N GLY A 98 13.58 -12.43 9.75
CA GLY A 98 13.09 -13.68 9.17
C GLY A 98 11.72 -13.58 8.47
N GLN A 99 11.11 -12.39 8.40
CA GLN A 99 9.83 -12.20 7.73
C GLN A 99 10.02 -12.25 6.20
N LYS A 100 9.21 -13.08 5.53
CA LYS A 100 9.31 -13.28 4.09
C LYS A 100 8.09 -12.79 3.31
N ARG A 101 7.02 -12.43 4.00
CA ARG A 101 5.74 -11.98 3.43
C ARG A 101 5.35 -10.67 4.12
N ILE A 102 5.44 -9.55 3.42
CA ILE A 102 5.33 -8.21 4.01
C ILE A 102 4.33 -7.38 3.22
N ILE A 103 3.48 -6.64 3.92
CA ILE A 103 2.53 -5.70 3.31
C ILE A 103 3.08 -4.27 3.44
N ALA A 104 3.19 -3.57 2.31
CA ALA A 104 3.47 -2.14 2.27
C ALA A 104 2.13 -1.37 2.14
N ASP A 105 1.64 -0.85 3.27
CA ASP A 105 0.35 -0.16 3.37
C ASP A 105 0.54 1.35 3.21
N GLY A 106 -0.04 1.91 2.16
CA GLY A 106 -0.06 3.35 1.93
C GLY A 106 0.99 3.85 0.93
N LEU A 107 1.43 3.01 0.00
CA LEU A 107 2.16 3.48 -1.18
C LEU A 107 1.25 4.41 -1.99
N TYR A 108 1.63 5.67 -2.12
CA TYR A 108 0.80 6.68 -2.76
C TYR A 108 1.46 7.32 -3.98
N THR A 109 2.71 7.75 -3.89
CA THR A 109 3.31 8.58 -4.92
C THR A 109 4.15 7.80 -5.92
N TRP A 110 4.35 8.38 -7.10
CA TRP A 110 5.23 7.83 -8.13
C TRP A 110 6.68 7.70 -7.64
N THR A 111 7.14 8.70 -6.88
CA THR A 111 8.48 8.70 -6.29
C THR A 111 8.65 7.58 -5.27
N GLU A 112 7.68 7.38 -4.37
CA GLU A 112 7.69 6.26 -3.41
C GLU A 112 7.76 4.90 -4.12
N TYR A 113 6.98 4.72 -5.20
CA TYR A 113 7.03 3.50 -6.01
C TYR A 113 8.42 3.27 -6.60
N LYS A 114 9.03 4.30 -7.24
CA LYS A 114 10.37 4.17 -7.84
C LYS A 114 11.42 3.77 -6.82
N ILE A 115 11.39 4.36 -5.64
CA ILE A 115 12.33 4.06 -4.56
C ILE A 115 12.13 2.63 -4.05
N LEU A 116 10.89 2.22 -3.74
CA LEU A 116 10.61 0.85 -3.34
C LEU A 116 11.03 -0.15 -4.41
N LYS A 117 10.75 0.13 -5.68
CA LYS A 117 11.10 -0.77 -6.79
C LYS A 117 12.61 -0.86 -7.01
N LYS A 118 13.35 0.21 -6.72
CA LYS A 118 14.83 0.21 -6.75
C LYS A 118 15.42 -0.68 -5.65
N HIS A 119 14.84 -0.64 -4.44
CA HIS A 119 15.32 -1.45 -3.30
C HIS A 119 14.84 -2.91 -3.34
N PHE A 120 13.67 -3.16 -3.94
CA PHE A 120 13.00 -4.46 -3.99
C PHE A 120 12.54 -4.78 -5.42
N PRO A 121 13.48 -4.95 -6.37
CA PRO A 121 13.15 -5.00 -7.80
C PRO A 121 12.33 -6.23 -8.19
N THR A 122 12.54 -7.36 -7.55
CA THR A 122 11.86 -8.64 -7.82
C THR A 122 10.82 -8.99 -6.77
N GLU A 123 11.03 -8.53 -5.54
CA GLU A 123 10.22 -8.83 -4.36
C GLU A 123 8.91 -8.05 -4.34
N LEU A 124 8.94 -6.78 -4.78
CA LEU A 124 7.77 -5.89 -4.77
C LEU A 124 6.78 -6.25 -5.87
N LYS A 125 5.55 -6.53 -5.44
CA LYS A 125 4.36 -6.67 -6.30
C LYS A 125 3.32 -5.63 -5.91
N VAL A 126 2.80 -4.94 -6.89
CA VAL A 126 1.77 -3.91 -6.70
C VAL A 126 0.41 -4.44 -7.17
N ILE A 127 -0.58 -4.33 -6.30
CA ILE A 127 -1.98 -4.71 -6.59
C ILE A 127 -2.83 -3.44 -6.58
N ALA A 128 -3.38 -3.08 -7.73
CA ALA A 128 -4.28 -1.94 -7.86
C ALA A 128 -5.74 -2.34 -7.65
N LEU A 129 -6.42 -1.64 -6.72
CA LEU A 129 -7.87 -1.72 -6.57
C LEU A 129 -8.53 -0.58 -7.36
N VAL A 130 -9.25 -0.93 -8.43
CA VAL A 130 -9.79 0.02 -9.42
C VAL A 130 -11.30 -0.14 -9.63
N PRO A 131 -12.14 0.23 -8.64
CA PRO A 131 -13.57 0.23 -8.85
C PRO A 131 -13.99 1.39 -9.78
N PRO A 132 -15.17 1.32 -10.40
CA PRO A 132 -15.75 2.42 -11.14
C PRO A 132 -15.83 3.72 -10.30
N LYS A 133 -15.65 4.88 -10.96
CA LYS A 133 -15.63 6.21 -10.30
C LYS A 133 -16.90 6.44 -9.47
N ASN A 134 -18.08 6.21 -10.05
CA ASN A 134 -19.37 6.39 -9.38
C ASN A 134 -19.48 5.55 -8.09
N LEU A 135 -18.97 4.32 -8.11
CA LEU A 135 -18.99 3.45 -6.93
C LEU A 135 -18.02 3.95 -5.84
N ARG A 136 -16.84 4.48 -6.22
CA ARG A 136 -15.92 5.12 -5.26
C ARG A 136 -16.57 6.32 -4.59
N HIS A 137 -17.16 7.20 -5.39
CA HIS A 137 -17.84 8.39 -4.92
C HIS A 137 -18.97 8.04 -3.94
N LYS A 138 -19.85 7.09 -4.31
CA LYS A 138 -20.89 6.58 -3.42
C LYS A 138 -20.32 6.05 -2.10
N ARG A 139 -19.23 5.27 -2.15
CA ARG A 139 -18.57 4.74 -0.95
C ARG A 139 -18.00 5.82 -0.05
N ILE A 140 -17.50 6.92 -0.61
CA ILE A 140 -16.92 8.03 0.16
C ILE A 140 -18.04 8.86 0.79
N SER A 141 -19.09 9.21 0.03
CA SER A 141 -20.20 10.02 0.51
C SER A 141 -21.05 9.30 1.57
N SER A 142 -21.09 7.96 1.56
CA SER A 142 -21.86 7.15 2.52
C SER A 142 -21.05 6.66 3.74
N ARG A 143 -19.85 7.17 3.98
CA ARG A 143 -19.05 6.79 5.15
C ARG A 143 -19.72 7.25 6.44
N PRO A 144 -19.71 6.44 7.52
CA PRO A 144 -20.17 6.90 8.83
C PRO A 144 -19.33 8.07 9.37
N GLU A 145 -18.03 8.03 9.10
CA GLU A 145 -17.06 9.05 9.49
C GLU A 145 -16.36 9.63 8.27
N ARG A 146 -16.14 10.95 8.28
CA ARG A 146 -15.43 11.66 7.20
C ARG A 146 -16.12 11.45 5.83
N ALA A 147 -17.46 11.45 5.81
CA ALA A 147 -18.22 11.56 4.57
C ALA A 147 -17.84 12.86 3.85
N MET A 148 -17.85 12.84 2.55
CA MET A 148 -17.48 13.99 1.71
C MET A 148 -18.58 14.28 0.69
N THR A 149 -18.77 15.54 0.38
CA THR A 149 -19.63 16.00 -0.72
C THR A 149 -19.01 15.60 -2.08
N LEU A 150 -19.80 15.69 -3.13
CA LEU A 150 -19.32 15.39 -4.49
C LEU A 150 -18.20 16.35 -4.93
N ALA A 151 -18.29 17.64 -4.55
CA ALA A 151 -17.25 18.63 -4.84
C ALA A 151 -15.93 18.24 -4.16
N GLU A 152 -15.95 18.00 -2.85
CA GLU A 152 -14.76 17.56 -2.10
C GLU A 152 -14.16 16.26 -2.62
N ILE A 153 -14.98 15.32 -3.11
CA ILE A 153 -14.49 14.07 -3.70
C ILE A 153 -13.78 14.32 -5.03
N ASN A 154 -14.33 15.21 -5.87
CA ASN A 154 -13.71 15.59 -7.13
C ASN A 154 -12.37 16.32 -6.90
N ASP A 155 -12.32 17.29 -6.00
CA ASP A 155 -11.09 18.00 -5.62
C ASP A 155 -10.04 17.03 -5.08
N ARG A 156 -10.49 16.07 -4.28
CA ARG A 156 -9.60 15.01 -3.78
C ARG A 156 -9.08 14.11 -4.89
N ASP A 157 -9.90 13.72 -5.84
CA ASP A 157 -9.47 12.91 -6.98
C ASP A 157 -8.42 13.66 -7.82
N LEU A 158 -8.62 14.95 -8.09
CA LEU A 158 -7.63 15.79 -8.78
C LEU A 158 -6.32 15.87 -7.99
N ASN A 159 -6.39 16.20 -6.70
CA ASN A 159 -5.20 16.25 -5.83
C ASN A 159 -4.44 14.91 -5.78
N GLU A 160 -5.16 13.79 -5.71
CA GLU A 160 -4.55 12.45 -5.70
C GLU A 160 -3.83 12.14 -7.01
N ILE A 161 -4.26 12.68 -8.15
CA ILE A 161 -3.64 12.49 -9.47
C ILE A 161 -2.52 13.52 -9.72
N GLU A 162 -2.82 14.81 -9.56
CA GLU A 162 -1.92 15.89 -9.98
C GLU A 162 -0.79 16.14 -8.99
N VAL A 163 -1.09 16.12 -7.67
CA VAL A 163 -0.13 16.45 -6.63
C VAL A 163 0.54 15.20 -6.05
N LEU A 164 -0.23 14.15 -5.80
CA LEU A 164 0.30 12.91 -5.22
C LEU A 164 0.74 11.88 -6.28
N GLU A 165 0.53 12.16 -7.55
CA GLU A 165 0.95 11.31 -8.69
C GLU A 165 0.55 9.83 -8.53
N LYS A 166 -0.62 9.59 -7.89
CA LYS A 166 -1.10 8.21 -7.64
C LYS A 166 -1.43 7.43 -8.90
N GLY A 167 -1.64 8.13 -10.01
CA GLY A 167 -1.89 7.52 -11.31
C GLY A 167 -0.77 6.59 -11.75
N GLY A 168 0.49 6.97 -11.52
CA GLY A 168 1.66 6.19 -11.90
C GLY A 168 1.67 4.77 -11.32
N PRO A 169 1.72 4.60 -9.99
CA PRO A 169 1.70 3.27 -9.36
C PRO A 169 0.45 2.45 -9.69
N ILE A 170 -0.70 3.09 -9.93
CA ILE A 170 -1.93 2.41 -10.32
C ILE A 170 -1.80 1.87 -11.76
N ALA A 171 -1.31 2.71 -12.69
CA ALA A 171 -1.24 2.35 -14.11
C ALA A 171 -0.29 1.19 -14.40
N ILE A 172 0.80 1.08 -13.65
CA ILE A 172 1.83 0.04 -13.85
C ILE A 172 1.79 -1.08 -12.81
N ALA A 173 0.69 -1.22 -12.08
CA ALA A 173 0.53 -2.29 -11.09
C ALA A 173 0.67 -3.69 -11.74
N ASP A 174 1.29 -4.63 -11.01
CA ASP A 174 1.43 -6.02 -11.47
C ASP A 174 0.08 -6.73 -11.58
N TYR A 175 -0.91 -6.33 -10.75
CA TYR A 175 -2.25 -6.93 -10.71
C TYR A 175 -3.35 -5.89 -10.54
N PHE A 176 -4.49 -6.12 -11.20
CA PHE A 176 -5.66 -5.24 -11.12
C PHE A 176 -6.86 -5.99 -10.54
N ILE A 177 -7.47 -5.41 -9.50
CA ILE A 177 -8.73 -5.90 -8.94
C ILE A 177 -9.82 -4.87 -9.21
N VAL A 178 -10.70 -5.14 -10.18
CA VAL A 178 -11.92 -4.36 -10.39
C VAL A 178 -12.85 -4.62 -9.22
N ASN A 179 -12.78 -3.74 -8.20
CA ASN A 179 -13.50 -3.87 -6.92
C ASN A 179 -14.91 -3.30 -7.00
N LYS A 180 -15.76 -3.93 -7.83
CA LYS A 180 -17.19 -3.55 -8.02
C LYS A 180 -18.19 -4.45 -7.26
N SER A 181 -17.69 -5.43 -6.52
CA SER A 181 -18.49 -6.47 -5.88
C SER A 181 -18.36 -6.42 -4.35
N SER A 182 -18.91 -7.42 -3.66
CA SER A 182 -18.80 -7.58 -2.20
C SER A 182 -17.36 -7.76 -1.73
N ASN A 183 -17.15 -7.50 -0.43
CA ASN A 183 -15.86 -7.71 0.22
C ASN A 183 -15.36 -9.16 0.07
N LEU A 184 -16.29 -10.14 0.13
CA LEU A 184 -15.94 -11.55 -0.05
C LEU A 184 -15.31 -11.81 -1.45
N ARG A 185 -15.92 -11.31 -2.51
CA ARG A 185 -15.35 -11.46 -3.87
C ARG A 185 -14.00 -10.78 -4.02
N THR A 186 -13.79 -9.66 -3.35
CA THR A 186 -12.50 -8.97 -3.35
C THR A 186 -11.45 -9.80 -2.64
N ARG A 187 -11.78 -10.39 -1.47
CA ARG A 187 -10.89 -11.31 -0.72
C ARG A 187 -10.50 -12.51 -1.57
N LEU A 188 -11.44 -13.17 -2.25
CA LEU A 188 -11.17 -14.31 -3.14
C LEU A 188 -10.23 -13.94 -4.29
N LYS A 189 -10.35 -12.73 -4.87
CA LYS A 189 -9.41 -12.25 -5.90
C LYS A 189 -8.02 -12.02 -5.33
N ILE A 190 -7.92 -11.45 -4.13
CA ILE A 190 -6.65 -11.30 -3.41
C ILE A 190 -6.03 -12.68 -3.18
N ASP A 191 -6.76 -13.65 -2.64
CA ASP A 191 -6.25 -15.00 -2.37
C ASP A 191 -5.74 -15.70 -3.64
N LYS A 192 -6.44 -15.50 -4.78
CA LYS A 192 -5.96 -16.01 -6.06
C LYS A 192 -4.60 -15.42 -6.44
N ILE A 193 -4.42 -14.10 -6.29
CA ILE A 193 -3.14 -13.43 -6.55
C ILE A 193 -2.06 -13.93 -5.59
N LEU A 194 -2.36 -14.02 -4.27
CA LEU A 194 -1.43 -14.55 -3.28
C LEU A 194 -0.92 -15.95 -3.66
N LYS A 195 -1.85 -16.81 -4.07
CA LYS A 195 -1.51 -18.17 -4.52
C LYS A 195 -0.63 -18.15 -5.79
N GLU A 196 -0.96 -17.32 -6.76
CA GLU A 196 -0.22 -17.20 -8.01
C GLU A 196 1.22 -16.75 -7.79
N ILE A 197 1.43 -15.78 -6.90
CA ILE A 197 2.77 -15.27 -6.57
C ILE A 197 3.47 -16.08 -5.48
N ASN A 198 2.85 -17.10 -4.91
CA ASN A 198 3.32 -17.85 -3.72
C ASN A 198 3.64 -16.93 -2.54
N PHE A 199 2.71 -16.04 -2.23
CA PHE A 199 2.82 -15.11 -1.10
C PHE A 199 2.45 -15.80 0.22
#